data_7f99fb3d903af71c8b3a4ab3b3289581
#
_entry.id   7f99fb3d903af71c8b3a4ab3b3289581
#
_cell.length_a   1.000
_cell.length_b   1.000
_cell.length_c   1.000
_cell.angle_alpha   90.00
_cell.angle_beta   90.00
_cell.angle_gamma   90.00
#
_symmetry.space_group_name_H-M   'P 1'
#
loop_
_entity.id
_entity.type
_entity.pdbx_description
1 polymer ?
#
loop_
_entity_poly.entity_id
_entity_poly.type
_entity_poly.pdbx_seq_one_letter_code
_entity_poly.pdbx_strand_id
1 'polypeptide(L)'
;ELFLLVSCCAVNTISSTAYSSDPNKAYISFLPISSHRSFFWKTLQGFFWGEITVLLFWVGATFFHGISALDAFLLLIYGTVMNYGCVWLGVFLDYKMPRSPNSTNELLHGNISKVIVLFASITLTVGEIYFITQIIDYISLLPFAVCVSGCVVAIECVYWLFCRRSFRD
;
A
#
# COMPACT_ATOMS: atom_id res chain seq x y z
N GLU A 1 6.52 0.86 -16.71
CA GLU A 1 6.93 1.69 -15.56
C GLU A 1 5.92 1.60 -14.41
N LEU A 2 4.62 1.82 -14.64
CA LEU A 2 3.57 1.73 -13.60
C LEU A 2 3.58 0.38 -12.88
N PHE A 3 3.69 -0.72 -13.62
CA PHE A 3 3.74 -2.06 -13.04
C PHE A 3 4.93 -2.24 -12.08
N LEU A 4 6.10 -1.74 -12.42
CA LEU A 4 7.28 -1.80 -11.56
C LEU A 4 7.08 -0.97 -10.29
N LEU A 5 6.56 0.25 -10.42
CA LEU A 5 6.27 1.12 -9.29
C LEU A 5 5.31 0.45 -8.30
N VAL A 6 4.20 -0.09 -8.80
CA VAL A 6 3.18 -0.76 -7.98
C VAL A 6 3.74 -2.01 -7.32
N SER A 7 4.54 -2.79 -8.04
CA SER A 7 5.21 -3.97 -7.47
C SER A 7 6.16 -3.60 -6.34
N CYS A 8 6.91 -2.50 -6.49
CA CYS A 8 7.78 -1.98 -5.43
C CYS A 8 6.98 -1.55 -4.17
N CYS A 9 5.85 -0.86 -4.36
CA CYS A 9 4.96 -0.49 -3.26
C CYS A 9 4.37 -1.72 -2.55
N ALA A 10 3.94 -2.72 -3.31
CA ALA A 10 3.32 -3.94 -2.77
C ALA A 10 4.29 -4.83 -1.98
N VAL A 11 5.59 -4.74 -2.23
CA VAL A 11 6.63 -5.53 -1.54
C VAL A 11 7.06 -4.91 -0.20
N ASN A 12 6.41 -3.85 0.27
CA ASN A 12 6.71 -3.23 1.56
C ASN A 12 6.53 -4.23 2.72
N THR A 13 7.66 -4.79 3.19
CA THR A 13 7.68 -5.80 4.25
C THR A 13 7.28 -5.25 5.61
N ILE A 14 7.49 -3.95 5.83
CA ILE A 14 7.19 -3.29 7.11
C ILE A 14 5.68 -3.28 7.34
N SER A 15 4.89 -2.96 6.33
CA SER A 15 3.44 -2.95 6.45
C SER A 15 2.87 -4.33 6.71
N SER A 16 3.38 -5.35 6.03
CA SER A 16 2.88 -6.72 6.13
C SER A 16 3.32 -7.49 7.38
N THR A 17 4.14 -6.90 8.24
CA THR A 17 4.64 -7.48 9.50
C THR A 17 4.42 -6.57 10.71
N ALA A 18 3.65 -5.52 10.55
CA ALA A 18 3.50 -4.45 11.54
C ALA A 18 2.97 -4.92 12.90
N TYR A 19 2.16 -5.96 12.95
CA TYR A 19 1.58 -6.52 14.17
C TYR A 19 2.18 -7.87 14.56
N SER A 20 2.51 -8.71 13.58
CA SER A 20 2.99 -10.07 13.82
C SER A 20 4.39 -10.11 14.42
N SER A 21 5.26 -9.17 14.04
CA SER A 21 6.66 -9.11 14.48
C SER A 21 7.00 -7.99 15.47
N ASP A 22 5.99 -7.31 16.02
CA ASP A 22 6.26 -6.22 16.97
C ASP A 22 6.81 -6.77 18.30
N PRO A 23 8.09 -6.51 18.64
CA PRO A 23 8.69 -6.95 19.88
C PRO A 23 8.03 -6.33 21.12
N ASN A 24 7.36 -5.19 20.95
CA ASN A 24 6.69 -4.46 22.02
C ASN A 24 5.20 -4.81 22.15
N LYS A 25 4.71 -5.81 21.42
CA LYS A 25 3.29 -6.20 21.41
C LYS A 25 2.75 -6.43 22.83
N ALA A 26 3.53 -7.10 23.70
CA ALA A 26 3.16 -7.33 25.08
C ALA A 26 3.02 -6.01 25.86
N TYR A 27 3.95 -5.07 25.69
CA TYR A 27 3.89 -3.76 26.36
C TYR A 27 2.74 -2.90 25.86
N ILE A 28 2.46 -2.93 24.55
CA ILE A 28 1.37 -2.15 23.94
C ILE A 28 0.01 -2.59 24.51
N SER A 29 -0.14 -3.89 24.84
CA SER A 29 -1.39 -4.40 25.42
C SER A 29 -1.66 -3.87 26.84
N PHE A 30 -0.64 -3.44 27.58
CA PHE A 30 -0.78 -2.84 28.91
C PHE A 30 -0.98 -1.31 28.87
N LEU A 31 -0.74 -0.68 27.72
CA LEU A 31 -0.92 0.76 27.57
C LEU A 31 -2.38 1.08 27.23
N PRO A 32 -2.93 2.19 27.74
CA PRO A 32 -4.30 2.62 27.40
C PRO A 32 -4.36 3.22 25.99
N ILE A 33 -3.78 2.53 25.01
CA ILE A 33 -3.76 2.94 23.62
C ILE A 33 -4.82 2.13 22.88
N SER A 34 -5.77 2.84 22.24
CA SER A 34 -6.76 2.16 21.41
C SER A 34 -6.09 1.45 20.24
N SER A 35 -6.57 0.26 19.90
CA SER A 35 -6.10 -0.54 18.75
C SER A 35 -6.08 0.28 17.46
N HIS A 36 -7.05 1.19 17.32
CA HIS A 36 -7.17 2.14 16.23
C HIS A 36 -5.97 3.10 16.12
N ARG A 37 -5.52 3.65 17.25
CA ARG A 37 -4.36 4.56 17.27
C ARG A 37 -3.07 3.80 16.92
N SER A 38 -2.93 2.59 17.43
CA SER A 38 -1.81 1.70 17.08
C SER A 38 -1.80 1.38 15.57
N PHE A 39 -2.96 1.04 15.00
CA PHE A 39 -3.11 0.80 13.57
C PHE A 39 -2.67 2.01 12.74
N PHE A 40 -3.15 3.21 13.07
CA PHE A 40 -2.79 4.44 12.38
C PHE A 40 -1.28 4.70 12.38
N TRP A 41 -0.62 4.59 13.53
CA TRP A 41 0.83 4.82 13.63
C TRP A 41 1.64 3.79 12.84
N LYS A 42 1.21 2.54 12.82
CA LYS A 42 1.88 1.49 12.05
C LYS A 42 1.69 1.69 10.54
N THR A 43 0.51 2.10 10.11
CA THR A 43 0.27 2.48 8.72
C THR A 43 1.14 3.67 8.32
N LEU A 44 1.22 4.69 9.16
CA LEU A 44 2.05 5.87 8.91
C LEU A 44 3.53 5.51 8.80
N GLN A 45 4.03 4.65 9.68
CA GLN A 45 5.41 4.16 9.62
C GLN A 45 5.70 3.40 8.31
N GLY A 46 4.82 2.50 7.91
CA GLY A 46 4.94 1.76 6.65
C GLY A 46 4.89 2.70 5.44
N PHE A 47 4.00 3.69 5.47
CA PHE A 47 3.87 4.70 4.43
C PHE A 47 5.16 5.49 4.22
N PHE A 48 5.78 6.00 5.27
CA PHE A 48 7.04 6.75 5.15
C PHE A 48 8.17 5.95 4.50
N TRP A 49 8.32 4.69 4.89
CA TRP A 49 9.33 3.83 4.28
C TRP A 49 9.02 3.49 2.82
N GLY A 50 7.77 3.26 2.48
CA GLY A 50 7.35 3.04 1.09
C GLY A 50 7.51 4.29 0.23
N GLU A 51 7.28 5.48 0.79
CA GLU A 51 7.40 6.75 0.07
C GLU A 51 8.84 7.04 -0.39
N ILE A 52 9.84 6.61 0.36
CA ILE A 52 11.24 6.68 -0.08
C ILE A 52 11.43 5.91 -1.40
N THR A 53 10.83 4.73 -1.51
CA THR A 53 10.90 3.92 -2.75
C THR A 53 10.19 4.61 -3.90
N VAL A 54 9.01 5.20 -3.66
CA VAL A 54 8.25 5.97 -4.66
C VAL A 54 9.08 7.15 -5.17
N LEU A 55 9.68 7.92 -4.27
CA LEU A 55 10.52 9.07 -4.61
C LEU A 55 11.75 8.67 -5.42
N LEU A 56 12.44 7.60 -5.04
CA LEU A 56 13.58 7.10 -5.80
C LEU A 56 13.19 6.66 -7.21
N PHE A 57 12.06 5.96 -7.35
CA PHE A 57 11.53 5.56 -8.64
C PHE A 57 11.14 6.79 -9.48
N TRP A 58 10.47 7.76 -8.88
CA TRP A 58 10.04 9.01 -9.54
C TRP A 58 11.23 9.81 -10.06
N VAL A 59 12.27 9.99 -9.24
CA VAL A 59 13.52 10.64 -9.66
C VAL A 59 14.13 9.88 -10.85
N GLY A 60 14.25 8.56 -10.74
CA GLY A 60 14.76 7.72 -11.82
C GLY A 60 13.96 7.89 -13.11
N ALA A 61 12.64 7.78 -13.06
CA ALA A 61 11.77 7.93 -14.22
C ALA A 61 11.90 9.34 -14.87
N THR A 62 11.95 10.38 -14.06
CA THR A 62 12.05 11.76 -14.55
C THR A 62 13.38 12.03 -15.23
N PHE A 63 14.50 11.60 -14.65
CA PHE A 63 15.82 11.90 -15.18
C PHE A 63 16.24 10.99 -16.34
N PHE A 64 15.88 9.71 -16.31
CA PHE A 64 16.34 8.76 -17.34
C PHE A 64 15.40 8.65 -18.54
N HIS A 65 14.10 8.89 -18.36
CA HIS A 65 13.12 8.78 -19.44
C HIS A 65 12.64 10.12 -20.01
N GLY A 66 13.04 11.25 -19.39
CA GLY A 66 12.71 12.58 -19.91
C GLY A 66 11.21 12.85 -20.04
N ILE A 67 10.40 12.31 -19.11
CA ILE A 67 8.95 12.47 -19.11
C ILE A 67 8.54 13.93 -18.90
N SER A 68 7.37 14.32 -19.41
CA SER A 68 6.87 15.69 -19.24
C SER A 68 6.66 16.03 -17.76
N ALA A 69 6.74 17.32 -17.41
CA ALA A 69 6.55 17.76 -16.02
C ALA A 69 5.16 17.38 -15.48
N LEU A 70 4.14 17.39 -16.34
CA LEU A 70 2.80 16.97 -15.97
C LEU A 70 2.74 15.47 -15.66
N ASP A 71 3.32 14.64 -16.53
CA ASP A 71 3.35 13.18 -16.35
C ASP A 71 4.19 12.80 -15.13
N ALA A 72 5.29 13.51 -14.88
CA ALA A 72 6.09 13.33 -13.67
C ALA A 72 5.27 13.61 -12.40
N PHE A 73 4.50 14.69 -12.39
CA PHE A 73 3.63 15.03 -11.27
C PHE A 73 2.52 13.99 -11.06
N LEU A 74 1.86 13.56 -12.13
CA LEU A 74 0.83 12.52 -12.07
C LEU A 74 1.40 11.17 -11.61
N LEU A 75 2.61 10.81 -12.06
CA LEU A 75 3.30 9.59 -11.63
C LEU A 75 3.61 9.61 -10.13
N LEU A 76 4.02 10.77 -9.60
CA LEU A 76 4.26 10.93 -8.16
C LEU A 76 2.97 10.74 -7.36
N ILE A 77 1.87 11.39 -7.76
CA ILE A 77 0.58 11.25 -7.11
C ILE A 77 0.13 9.78 -7.14
N TYR A 78 0.20 9.14 -8.30
CA TYR A 78 -0.17 7.74 -8.45
C TYR A 78 0.65 6.84 -7.53
N GLY A 79 1.97 7.00 -7.51
CA GLY A 79 2.88 6.23 -6.65
C GLY A 79 2.56 6.40 -5.16
N THR A 80 2.34 7.63 -4.71
CA THR A 80 1.98 7.95 -3.32
C THR A 80 0.65 7.31 -2.91
N VAL A 81 -0.38 7.40 -3.78
CA VAL A 81 -1.71 6.82 -3.54
C VAL A 81 -1.62 5.29 -3.48
N MET A 82 -0.92 4.66 -4.43
CA MET A 82 -0.73 3.21 -4.45
C MET A 82 0.10 2.72 -3.26
N ASN A 83 1.14 3.45 -2.87
CA ASN A 83 1.90 3.15 -1.66
C ASN A 83 1.01 3.15 -0.41
N TYR A 84 0.17 4.18 -0.26
CA TYR A 84 -0.77 4.26 0.87
C TYR A 84 -1.74 3.07 0.88
N GLY A 85 -2.35 2.74 -0.25
CA GLY A 85 -3.28 1.61 -0.37
C GLY A 85 -2.62 0.27 -0.05
N CYS A 86 -1.43 0.00 -0.61
CA CYS A 86 -0.68 -1.23 -0.32
C CYS A 86 -0.30 -1.35 1.16
N VAL A 87 0.17 -0.25 1.76
CA VAL A 87 0.54 -0.21 3.19
C VAL A 87 -0.67 -0.43 4.07
N TRP A 88 -1.76 0.28 3.81
CA TRP A 88 -2.99 0.15 4.57
C TRP A 88 -3.53 -1.28 4.53
N LEU A 89 -3.62 -1.87 3.32
CA LEU A 89 -4.07 -3.25 3.14
C LEU A 89 -3.14 -4.23 3.85
N GLY A 90 -1.81 -4.04 3.73
CA GLY A 90 -0.83 -4.88 4.40
C GLY A 90 -0.96 -4.87 5.92
N VAL A 91 -1.06 -3.69 6.53
CA VAL A 91 -1.24 -3.53 7.98
C VAL A 91 -2.59 -4.10 8.43
N PHE A 92 -3.65 -3.89 7.64
CA PHE A 92 -4.99 -4.42 7.93
C PHE A 92 -5.01 -5.95 7.92
N LEU A 93 -4.40 -6.57 6.92
CA LEU A 93 -4.31 -8.03 6.84
C LEU A 93 -3.48 -8.62 7.97
N ASP A 94 -2.35 -8.00 8.31
CA ASP A 94 -1.50 -8.43 9.41
C ASP A 94 -2.18 -8.24 10.77
N TYR A 95 -3.02 -7.22 10.92
CA TYR A 95 -3.86 -7.01 12.10
C TYR A 95 -4.95 -8.09 12.25
N LYS A 96 -5.63 -8.44 11.15
CA LYS A 96 -6.73 -9.44 11.15
C LYS A 96 -6.23 -10.88 11.24
N MET A 97 -5.04 -11.14 10.70
CA MET A 97 -4.41 -12.46 10.69
C MET A 97 -3.03 -12.42 11.35
N PRO A 98 -2.96 -12.08 12.65
CA PRO A 98 -1.69 -11.95 13.34
C PRO A 98 -0.96 -13.30 13.36
N ARG A 99 0.33 -13.28 13.10
CA ARG A 99 1.19 -14.45 13.13
C ARG A 99 2.16 -14.35 14.29
N SER A 100 2.54 -15.49 14.78
CA SER A 100 3.64 -15.63 15.74
C SER A 100 4.74 -16.42 15.07
N PRO A 101 5.57 -15.79 14.23
CA PRO A 101 6.63 -16.48 13.52
C PRO A 101 7.70 -16.95 14.52
N ASN A 102 8.12 -18.20 14.37
CA ASN A 102 9.17 -18.75 15.21
C ASN A 102 10.58 -18.36 14.75
N SER A 103 10.68 -17.80 13.51
CA SER A 103 11.95 -17.39 12.93
C SER A 103 11.80 -16.20 11.98
N THR A 104 12.91 -15.46 11.76
CA THR A 104 12.97 -14.36 10.80
C THR A 104 12.69 -14.83 9.37
N ASN A 105 13.06 -16.07 9.05
CA ASN A 105 12.80 -16.65 7.73
C ASN A 105 11.30 -16.87 7.48
N GLU A 106 10.54 -17.29 8.50
CA GLU A 106 9.08 -17.42 8.40
C GLU A 106 8.39 -16.06 8.18
N LEU A 107 8.91 -15.00 8.81
CA LEU A 107 8.42 -13.63 8.56
C LEU A 107 8.60 -13.21 7.11
N LEU A 108 9.74 -13.52 6.52
CA LEU A 108 10.07 -13.05 5.17
C LEU A 108 9.45 -13.91 4.07
N HIS A 109 9.45 -15.22 4.24
CA HIS A 109 9.07 -16.16 3.17
C HIS A 109 7.65 -16.72 3.29
N GLY A 110 7.05 -16.75 4.46
CA GLY A 110 5.73 -17.34 4.72
C GLY A 110 4.58 -16.32 4.84
N ASN A 111 4.76 -15.06 4.45
CA ASN A 111 3.77 -14.03 4.70
C ASN A 111 2.67 -14.00 3.62
N ILE A 112 1.53 -14.66 3.89
CA ILE A 112 0.34 -14.65 3.00
C ILE A 112 -0.20 -13.23 2.81
N SER A 113 -0.16 -12.36 3.82
CA SER A 113 -0.62 -10.97 3.71
C SER A 113 0.14 -10.22 2.62
N LYS A 114 1.46 -10.42 2.54
CA LYS A 114 2.29 -9.84 1.48
C LYS A 114 1.92 -10.37 0.09
N VAL A 115 1.64 -11.67 -0.01
CA VAL A 115 1.22 -12.30 -1.27
C VAL A 115 -0.13 -11.74 -1.72
N ILE A 116 -1.10 -11.60 -0.80
CA ILE A 116 -2.41 -11.02 -1.10
C ILE A 116 -2.27 -9.57 -1.58
N VAL A 117 -1.48 -8.73 -0.88
CA VAL A 117 -1.24 -7.33 -1.29
C VAL A 117 -0.62 -7.28 -2.69
N LEU A 118 0.38 -8.12 -2.95
CA LEU A 118 1.04 -8.19 -4.25
C LEU A 118 0.06 -8.58 -5.36
N PHE A 119 -0.72 -9.63 -5.16
CA PHE A 119 -1.71 -10.04 -6.16
C PHE A 119 -2.81 -8.99 -6.36
N ALA A 120 -3.32 -8.38 -5.30
CA ALA A 120 -4.33 -7.33 -5.39
C ALA A 120 -3.82 -6.12 -6.18
N SER A 121 -2.61 -5.65 -5.91
CA SER A 121 -2.00 -4.52 -6.61
C SER A 121 -1.70 -4.82 -8.08
N ILE A 122 -1.20 -6.02 -8.39
CA ILE A 122 -0.98 -6.45 -9.78
C ILE A 122 -2.31 -6.53 -10.53
N THR A 123 -3.32 -7.13 -9.93
CA THR A 123 -4.65 -7.27 -10.56
C THR A 123 -5.27 -5.90 -10.85
N LEU A 124 -5.14 -4.96 -9.90
CA LEU A 124 -5.59 -3.59 -10.08
C LEU A 124 -4.89 -2.93 -11.28
N THR A 125 -3.55 -2.97 -11.32
CA THR A 125 -2.77 -2.33 -12.39
C THR A 125 -3.05 -2.97 -13.76
N VAL A 126 -3.16 -4.29 -13.83
CA VAL A 126 -3.52 -4.97 -15.08
C VAL A 126 -4.94 -4.61 -15.52
N GLY A 127 -5.88 -4.53 -14.57
CA GLY A 127 -7.24 -4.08 -14.84
C GLY A 127 -7.31 -2.64 -15.36
N GLU A 128 -6.54 -1.72 -14.76
CA GLU A 128 -6.41 -0.34 -15.23
C GLU A 128 -5.89 -0.28 -16.67
N ILE A 129 -4.80 -0.99 -16.97
CA ILE A 129 -4.21 -1.04 -18.31
C ILE A 129 -5.21 -1.62 -19.32
N TYR A 130 -5.84 -2.75 -18.98
CA TYR A 130 -6.83 -3.40 -19.86
C TYR A 130 -8.01 -2.48 -20.15
N PHE A 131 -8.57 -1.86 -19.12
CA PHE A 131 -9.71 -0.96 -19.26
C PHE A 131 -9.40 0.23 -20.17
N ILE A 132 -8.21 0.81 -20.03
CA ILE A 132 -7.76 1.93 -20.86
C ILE A 132 -7.58 1.50 -22.31
N THR A 133 -6.93 0.36 -22.56
CA THR A 133 -6.69 -0.11 -23.93
C THR A 133 -7.99 -0.47 -24.67
N GLN A 134 -9.07 -0.78 -23.96
CA GLN A 134 -10.36 -1.12 -24.58
C GLN A 134 -11.32 0.08 -24.73
N ILE A 135 -11.19 1.11 -23.91
CA ILE A 135 -12.22 2.17 -23.84
C ILE A 135 -11.74 3.48 -24.45
N ILE A 136 -10.42 3.70 -24.59
CA ILE A 136 -9.94 5.07 -24.74
C ILE A 136 -8.83 5.23 -25.78
N ASP A 137 -9.23 5.72 -26.94
CA ASP A 137 -8.33 6.49 -27.83
C ASP A 137 -8.16 7.96 -27.35
N TYR A 138 -8.84 8.39 -26.29
CA TYR A 138 -9.02 9.80 -25.93
C TYR A 138 -8.51 10.25 -24.56
N ILE A 139 -8.19 9.35 -23.61
CA ILE A 139 -7.70 9.73 -22.26
C ILE A 139 -6.30 9.18 -22.05
N SER A 140 -5.39 10.03 -21.59
CA SER A 140 -4.06 9.56 -21.21
C SER A 140 -4.13 8.58 -20.03
N LEU A 141 -3.29 7.54 -20.05
CA LEU A 141 -3.23 6.46 -19.05
C LEU A 141 -3.11 6.98 -17.61
N LEU A 142 -2.26 7.97 -17.41
CA LEU A 142 -1.89 8.47 -16.08
C LEU A 142 -3.05 9.15 -15.31
N PRO A 143 -3.82 10.11 -15.86
CA PRO A 143 -4.95 10.69 -15.15
C PRO A 143 -6.01 9.67 -14.77
N PHE A 144 -6.26 8.68 -15.62
CA PHE A 144 -7.21 7.62 -15.31
C PHE A 144 -6.72 6.74 -14.16
N ALA A 145 -5.46 6.28 -14.20
CA ALA A 145 -4.86 5.48 -13.13
C ALA A 145 -4.89 6.22 -11.78
N VAL A 146 -4.64 7.53 -11.76
CA VAL A 146 -4.78 8.37 -10.56
C VAL A 146 -6.23 8.39 -10.05
N CYS A 147 -7.21 8.53 -10.93
CA CYS A 147 -8.61 8.51 -10.53
C CYS A 147 -9.04 7.16 -9.94
N VAL A 148 -8.67 6.05 -10.58
CA VAL A 148 -9.04 4.70 -10.12
C VAL A 148 -8.37 4.38 -8.80
N SER A 149 -7.08 4.62 -8.66
CA SER A 149 -6.37 4.40 -7.41
C SER A 149 -6.89 5.29 -6.29
N GLY A 150 -7.24 6.54 -6.57
CA GLY A 150 -7.92 7.43 -5.63
C GLY A 150 -9.27 6.89 -5.15
N CYS A 151 -10.07 6.30 -6.04
CA CYS A 151 -11.32 5.64 -5.68
C CYS A 151 -11.09 4.42 -4.77
N VAL A 152 -10.07 3.60 -5.05
CA VAL A 152 -9.72 2.43 -4.21
C VAL A 152 -9.36 2.88 -2.80
N VAL A 153 -8.49 3.89 -2.66
CA VAL A 153 -8.12 4.44 -1.35
C VAL A 153 -9.32 5.05 -0.64
N ALA A 154 -10.22 5.73 -1.35
CA ALA A 154 -11.45 6.25 -0.76
C ALA A 154 -12.33 5.12 -0.21
N ILE A 155 -12.48 4.01 -0.94
CA ILE A 155 -13.22 2.82 -0.49
C ILE A 155 -12.56 2.23 0.75
N GLU A 156 -11.24 2.09 0.79
CA GLU A 156 -10.50 1.61 1.95
C GLU A 156 -10.71 2.51 3.18
N CYS A 157 -10.67 3.83 3.00
CA CYS A 157 -10.93 4.80 4.07
C CYS A 157 -12.37 4.69 4.59
N VAL A 158 -13.36 4.57 3.71
CA VAL A 158 -14.77 4.39 4.07
C VAL A 158 -14.95 3.08 4.84
N TYR A 159 -14.39 1.97 4.31
CA TYR A 159 -14.44 0.68 4.98
C TYR A 159 -13.83 0.75 6.38
N TRP A 160 -12.71 1.45 6.53
CA TRP A 160 -12.07 1.65 7.82
C TRP A 160 -12.92 2.46 8.81
N LEU A 161 -13.61 3.50 8.34
CA LEU A 161 -14.55 4.27 9.16
C LEU A 161 -15.72 3.42 9.66
N PHE A 162 -16.24 2.52 8.81
CA PHE A 162 -17.28 1.56 9.21
C PHE A 162 -16.76 0.51 10.18
N CYS A 163 -15.56 -0.03 9.94
CA CYS A 163 -14.92 -0.99 10.85
C CYS A 163 -14.51 -0.38 12.19
N ARG A 164 -14.40 0.95 12.29
CA ARG A 164 -14.10 1.65 13.56
C ARG A 164 -15.09 1.27 14.69
N ARG A 165 -16.32 0.95 14.34
CA ARG A 165 -17.31 0.46 15.32
C ARG A 165 -16.99 -0.97 15.79
N SER A 166 -16.44 -1.80 14.95
CA SER A 166 -16.06 -3.19 15.27
C SER A 166 -14.74 -3.32 16.05
N PHE A 167 -13.95 -2.25 16.16
CA PHE A 167 -12.74 -2.19 16.98
C PHE A 167 -13.00 -1.74 18.43
N ARG A 168 -14.27 -1.49 18.79
CA ARG A 168 -14.68 -1.04 20.13
C ARG A 168 -14.98 -2.18 21.09
N ASP A 169 -15.10 -3.39 20.58
CA ASP A 169 -15.31 -4.63 21.34
C ASP A 169 -13.99 -5.40 21.44
#